data_432ab1cae976bdb6cf3b843db8c1b825
#
_entry.id   432ab1cae976bdb6cf3b843db8c1b825
#
_cell.length_a   1.000
_cell.length_b   1.000
_cell.length_c   1.000
_cell.angle_alpha   90.00
_cell.angle_beta   90.00
_cell.angle_gamma   90.00
#
_symmetry.space_group_name_H-M   'P 1'
#
loop_
_entity.id
_entity.type
_entity.pdbx_description
1 polymer ?
#
loop_
_entity_poly.entity_id
_entity_poly.type
_entity_poly.pdbx_seq_one_letter_code
_entity_poly.pdbx_strand_id
1 'polypeptide(L)'
;MLINEIAKLAGLSKDGIRHYEEMGLITSTPREAGSRIYREYDASVLDTIEMIRGAQRLGFSLKEIGPLLKAYKKSPPSKEQAIKFLEARLVVIREKIASLREVEDYICGKLKTHQEGTVNNIEAPR
;
A
#
# COMPACT_ATOMS: atom_id res chain seq x y z
N MET A 1 10.59 -18.73 -11.21
CA MET A 1 10.50 -19.09 -9.77
C MET A 1 9.08 -19.48 -9.40
N LEU A 2 8.94 -20.44 -8.53
CA LEU A 2 7.65 -20.83 -7.97
C LEU A 2 7.26 -19.89 -6.83
N ILE A 3 5.98 -19.90 -6.47
CA ILE A 3 5.43 -19.01 -5.43
C ILE A 3 6.16 -19.15 -4.09
N ASN A 4 6.59 -20.36 -3.72
CA ASN A 4 7.34 -20.58 -2.48
C ASN A 4 8.66 -19.80 -2.45
N GLU A 5 9.37 -19.80 -3.57
CA GLU A 5 10.65 -19.12 -3.71
C GLU A 5 10.47 -17.60 -3.66
N ILE A 6 9.48 -17.10 -4.41
CA ILE A 6 9.15 -15.68 -4.43
C ILE A 6 8.74 -15.20 -3.02
N ALA A 7 7.86 -15.95 -2.36
CA ALA A 7 7.40 -15.61 -1.02
C ALA A 7 8.56 -15.54 -0.02
N LYS A 8 9.46 -16.52 -0.07
CA LYS A 8 10.62 -16.57 0.81
C LYS A 8 11.59 -15.41 0.56
N LEU A 9 11.94 -15.16 -0.70
CA LEU A 9 12.87 -14.08 -1.06
C LEU A 9 12.29 -12.70 -0.79
N ALA A 10 10.99 -12.52 -1.02
CA ALA A 10 10.31 -11.26 -0.78
C ALA A 10 9.92 -11.05 0.69
N GLY A 11 9.99 -12.10 1.53
CA GLY A 11 9.54 -12.02 2.91
C GLY A 11 8.03 -11.81 3.03
N LEU A 12 7.26 -12.38 2.10
CA LEU A 12 5.81 -12.32 2.06
C LEU A 12 5.21 -13.71 2.22
N SER A 13 3.94 -13.78 2.63
CA SER A 13 3.18 -15.02 2.57
C SER A 13 2.79 -15.33 1.11
N LYS A 14 2.48 -16.59 0.83
CA LYS A 14 1.94 -16.97 -0.48
C LYS A 14 0.66 -16.22 -0.78
N ASP A 15 -0.19 -16.02 0.21
CA ASP A 15 -1.43 -15.26 0.05
C ASP A 15 -1.16 -13.80 -0.30
N GLY A 16 -0.11 -13.20 0.26
CA GLY A 16 0.34 -11.86 -0.10
C GLY A 16 0.75 -11.78 -1.58
N ILE A 17 1.49 -12.77 -2.07
CA ILE A 17 1.88 -12.86 -3.49
C ILE A 17 0.64 -13.01 -4.37
N ARG A 18 -0.29 -13.90 -4.02
CA ARG A 18 -1.54 -14.10 -4.76
C ARG A 18 -2.38 -12.83 -4.79
N HIS A 19 -2.42 -12.10 -3.68
CA HIS A 19 -3.16 -10.85 -3.61
C HIS A 19 -2.60 -9.82 -4.57
N TYR A 20 -1.28 -9.67 -4.65
CA TYR A 20 -0.65 -8.78 -5.62
C TYR A 20 -0.97 -9.19 -7.06
N GLU A 21 -1.02 -10.47 -7.33
CA GLU A 21 -1.38 -10.98 -8.66
C GLU A 21 -2.86 -10.71 -8.97
N GLU A 22 -3.76 -10.93 -8.03
CA GLU A 22 -5.19 -10.60 -8.17
C GLU A 22 -5.42 -9.12 -8.42
N MET A 23 -4.62 -8.26 -7.81
CA MET A 23 -4.67 -6.81 -8.02
C MET A 23 -4.05 -6.38 -9.36
N GLY A 24 -3.49 -7.31 -10.12
CA GLY A 24 -2.85 -7.02 -11.39
C GLY A 24 -1.49 -6.35 -11.29
N LEU A 25 -0.86 -6.36 -10.11
CA LEU A 25 0.43 -5.73 -9.88
C LEU A 25 1.60 -6.60 -10.36
N ILE A 26 1.45 -7.91 -10.27
CA ILE A 26 2.42 -8.89 -10.76
C ILE A 26 1.71 -9.94 -11.59
N THR A 27 2.45 -10.64 -12.41
CA THR A 27 1.94 -11.69 -13.26
C THR A 27 2.76 -12.97 -13.14
N SER A 28 2.13 -14.09 -13.45
CA SER A 28 2.79 -15.39 -13.53
C SER A 28 2.35 -16.11 -14.79
N THR A 29 3.11 -17.12 -15.18
CA THR A 29 2.76 -17.97 -16.30
C THR A 29 2.49 -19.38 -15.78
N PRO A 30 1.48 -20.10 -16.35
CA PRO A 30 1.24 -21.46 -15.98
C PRO A 30 2.37 -22.36 -16.52
N ARG A 31 2.80 -23.30 -15.69
CA ARG A 31 3.80 -24.31 -16.04
C ARG A 31 3.25 -25.69 -15.75
N GLU A 32 3.25 -26.55 -16.75
CA GLU A 32 2.86 -27.95 -16.60
C GLU A 32 4.03 -28.77 -16.09
N ALA A 33 3.77 -29.57 -15.05
CA ALA A 33 4.71 -30.54 -14.51
C ALA A 33 3.93 -31.80 -14.17
N GLY A 34 3.93 -32.78 -15.06
CA GLY A 34 3.13 -33.97 -14.95
C GLY A 34 1.64 -33.66 -15.07
N SER A 35 0.84 -34.10 -14.09
CA SER A 35 -0.60 -33.83 -14.03
C SER A 35 -0.96 -32.52 -13.31
N ARG A 36 0.02 -31.75 -12.85
CA ARG A 36 -0.18 -30.52 -12.10
C ARG A 36 0.23 -29.32 -12.92
N ILE A 37 -0.48 -28.20 -12.70
CA ILE A 37 -0.15 -26.91 -13.26
C ILE A 37 0.35 -26.03 -12.12
N TYR A 38 1.56 -25.52 -12.25
CA TYR A 38 2.16 -24.57 -11.32
C TYR A 38 2.23 -23.21 -11.96
N ARG A 39 2.25 -22.18 -11.11
CA ARG A 39 2.52 -20.83 -11.56
C ARG A 39 4.00 -20.54 -11.42
N GLU A 40 4.57 -19.99 -12.49
CA GLU A 40 5.97 -19.60 -12.53
C GLU A 40 6.06 -18.08 -12.64
N TYR A 41 6.88 -17.50 -11.76
CA TYR A 41 7.11 -16.06 -11.69
C TYR A 41 8.48 -15.74 -12.26
N ASP A 42 8.55 -14.67 -13.07
CA ASP A 42 9.82 -14.16 -13.54
C ASP A 42 10.59 -13.53 -12.37
N ALA A 43 11.92 -13.60 -12.41
CA ALA A 43 12.77 -12.99 -11.38
C ALA A 43 12.53 -11.49 -11.23
N SER A 44 12.13 -10.80 -12.31
CA SER A 44 11.79 -9.38 -12.28
C SER A 44 10.62 -9.03 -11.36
N VAL A 45 9.82 -10.03 -10.98
CA VAL A 45 8.72 -9.85 -10.01
C VAL A 45 9.25 -9.40 -8.66
N LEU A 46 10.44 -9.82 -8.27
CA LEU A 46 11.08 -9.37 -7.02
C LEU A 46 11.31 -7.85 -7.01
N ASP A 47 11.78 -7.30 -8.12
CA ASP A 47 11.97 -5.86 -8.25
C ASP A 47 10.64 -5.11 -8.20
N THR A 48 9.62 -5.68 -8.83
CA THR A 48 8.27 -5.11 -8.79
C THR A 48 7.71 -5.10 -7.36
N ILE A 49 7.92 -6.17 -6.61
CA ILE A 49 7.48 -6.25 -5.20
C ILE A 49 8.20 -5.19 -4.36
N GLU A 50 9.49 -4.97 -4.59
CA GLU A 50 10.23 -3.90 -3.91
C GLU A 50 9.64 -2.52 -4.20
N MET A 51 9.29 -2.25 -5.45
CA MET A 51 8.63 -1.01 -5.83
C MET A 51 7.25 -0.85 -5.16
N ILE A 52 6.47 -1.93 -5.11
CA ILE A 52 5.16 -1.93 -4.42
C ILE A 52 5.35 -1.58 -2.95
N ARG A 53 6.29 -2.20 -2.28
CA ARG A 53 6.58 -1.94 -0.87
C ARG A 53 7.03 -0.51 -0.62
N GLY A 54 7.89 0.01 -1.49
CA GLY A 54 8.31 1.40 -1.42
C GLY A 54 7.14 2.36 -1.53
N ALA A 55 6.24 2.12 -2.47
CA ALA A 55 5.03 2.93 -2.63
C ALA A 55 4.09 2.83 -1.42
N GLN A 56 3.94 1.63 -0.85
CA GLN A 56 3.16 1.45 0.38
C GLN A 56 3.75 2.23 1.57
N ARG A 57 5.07 2.28 1.68
CA ARG A 57 5.75 3.10 2.69
C ARG A 57 5.49 4.59 2.51
N LEU A 58 5.25 5.03 1.28
CA LEU A 58 4.85 6.41 0.99
C LEU A 58 3.37 6.67 1.28
N GLY A 59 2.65 5.64 1.73
CA GLY A 59 1.25 5.74 2.11
C GLY A 59 0.26 5.51 0.98
N PHE A 60 0.71 5.01 -0.17
CA PHE A 60 -0.20 4.66 -1.26
C PHE A 60 -0.88 3.31 -1.00
N SER A 61 -2.16 3.22 -1.36
CA SER A 61 -2.89 1.96 -1.36
C SER A 61 -2.47 1.10 -2.55
N LEU A 62 -2.69 -0.20 -2.49
CA LEU A 62 -2.40 -1.09 -3.63
C LEU A 62 -3.14 -0.67 -4.89
N LYS A 63 -4.36 -0.14 -4.74
CA LYS A 63 -5.17 0.35 -5.85
C LYS A 63 -4.53 1.55 -6.55
N GLU A 64 -3.92 2.44 -5.78
CA GLU A 64 -3.21 3.60 -6.28
C GLU A 64 -1.86 3.23 -6.93
N ILE A 65 -1.25 2.16 -6.45
CA ILE A 65 0.08 1.73 -6.89
C ILE A 65 0.07 1.19 -8.33
N GLY A 66 -1.00 0.53 -8.77
CA GLY A 66 -1.07 -0.02 -10.13
C GLY A 66 -0.73 0.99 -11.22
N PRO A 67 -1.43 2.13 -11.30
CA PRO A 67 -1.10 3.18 -12.27
C PRO A 67 0.30 3.75 -12.11
N LEU A 68 0.79 3.89 -10.87
CA LEU A 68 2.14 4.38 -10.59
C LEU A 68 3.21 3.43 -11.14
N LEU A 69 3.03 2.12 -10.98
CA LEU A 69 3.94 1.12 -11.53
C LEU A 69 3.99 1.16 -13.05
N LYS A 70 2.84 1.29 -13.70
CA LYS A 70 2.77 1.39 -15.15
C LYS A 70 3.52 2.62 -15.66
N ALA A 71 3.30 3.76 -15.03
CA ALA A 71 3.98 5.00 -15.38
C ALA A 71 5.49 4.87 -15.19
N TYR A 72 5.92 4.31 -14.08
CA TYR A 72 7.33 4.10 -13.76
C TYR A 72 8.02 3.19 -14.79
N LYS A 73 7.39 2.07 -15.13
CA LYS A 73 7.96 1.11 -16.09
C LYS A 73 8.03 1.68 -17.50
N LYS A 74 7.06 2.50 -17.87
CA LYS A 74 7.01 3.14 -19.20
C LYS A 74 8.08 4.21 -19.34
N SER A 75 8.25 5.03 -18.33
CA SER A 75 9.20 6.15 -18.33
C SER A 75 9.69 6.38 -16.90
N PRO A 76 10.82 5.77 -16.51
CA PRO A 76 11.37 5.99 -15.18
C PRO A 76 11.61 7.48 -14.94
N PRO A 77 11.24 8.01 -13.78
CA PRO A 77 11.35 9.44 -13.51
C PRO A 77 12.81 9.88 -13.43
N SER A 78 13.08 11.09 -13.87
CA SER A 78 14.35 11.76 -13.63
C SER A 78 14.47 12.08 -12.13
N LYS A 79 15.69 12.41 -11.69
CA LYS A 79 15.92 12.85 -10.32
C LYS A 79 15.01 14.01 -9.91
N GLU A 80 14.85 15.00 -10.79
CA GLU A 80 14.00 16.16 -10.55
C GLU A 80 12.53 15.79 -10.42
N GLN A 81 12.05 14.89 -11.28
CA GLN A 81 10.67 14.38 -11.22
C GLN A 81 10.42 13.58 -9.95
N ALA A 82 11.38 12.77 -9.52
CA ALA A 82 11.29 12.01 -8.28
C ALA A 82 11.20 12.93 -7.06
N ILE A 83 12.01 13.99 -7.05
CA ILE A 83 11.97 14.99 -5.95
C ILE A 83 10.60 15.66 -5.89
N LYS A 84 10.08 16.12 -7.02
CA LYS A 84 8.76 16.76 -7.08
C LYS A 84 7.65 15.82 -6.63
N PHE A 85 7.73 14.56 -7.02
CA PHE A 85 6.77 13.54 -6.62
C PHE A 85 6.77 13.35 -5.09
N LEU A 86 7.93 13.25 -4.48
CA LEU A 86 8.08 13.09 -3.04
C LEU A 86 7.61 14.33 -2.28
N GLU A 87 7.95 15.51 -2.77
CA GLU A 87 7.48 16.77 -2.17
C GLU A 87 5.96 16.89 -2.20
N ALA A 88 5.34 16.56 -3.33
CA ALA A 88 3.89 16.56 -3.46
C ALA A 88 3.25 15.54 -2.52
N ARG A 89 3.85 14.36 -2.38
CA ARG A 89 3.35 13.33 -1.45
C ARG A 89 3.45 13.79 0.00
N LEU A 90 4.53 14.47 0.34
CA LEU A 90 4.73 15.00 1.69
C LEU A 90 3.65 16.02 2.06
N VAL A 91 3.25 16.89 1.13
CA VAL A 91 2.14 17.84 1.33
C VAL A 91 0.85 17.09 1.67
N VAL A 92 0.51 16.07 0.89
CA VAL A 92 -0.69 15.25 1.12
C VAL A 92 -0.66 14.57 2.50
N ILE A 93 0.47 14.03 2.88
CA ILE A 93 0.62 13.37 4.20
C ILE A 93 0.46 14.38 5.34
N ARG A 94 1.05 15.56 5.22
CA ARG A 94 0.92 16.62 6.24
C ARG A 94 -0.52 17.09 6.40
N GLU A 95 -1.27 17.17 5.31
CA GLU A 95 -2.70 17.50 5.35
C GLU A 95 -3.50 16.40 6.07
N LYS A 96 -3.18 15.14 5.83
CA LYS A 96 -3.81 14.01 6.52
C LYS A 96 -3.49 14.02 8.02
N ILE A 97 -2.27 14.34 8.39
CA ILE A 97 -1.86 14.48 9.81
C ILE A 97 -2.66 15.58 10.48
N ALA A 98 -2.79 16.73 9.83
CA ALA A 98 -3.56 17.85 10.35
C ALA A 98 -5.03 17.47 10.57
N SER A 99 -5.64 16.78 9.59
CA SER A 99 -7.02 16.31 9.70
C SER A 99 -7.20 15.33 10.85
N LEU A 100 -6.26 14.39 11.02
CA LEU A 100 -6.30 13.43 12.11
C LEU A 100 -6.13 14.11 13.48
N ARG A 101 -5.33 15.15 13.57
CA ARG A 101 -5.21 15.94 14.82
C ARG A 101 -6.51 16.63 15.18
N GLU A 102 -7.24 17.15 14.21
CA GLU A 102 -8.56 17.74 14.46
C GLU A 102 -9.54 16.70 15.02
N VAL A 103 -9.52 15.46 14.47
CA VAL A 103 -10.32 14.36 14.98
C VAL A 103 -9.90 13.98 16.41
N GLU A 104 -8.61 13.92 16.66
CA GLU A 104 -8.06 13.62 17.98
C GLU A 104 -8.53 14.67 19.01
N ASP A 105 -8.43 15.94 18.66
CA ASP A 105 -8.87 17.04 19.53
C ASP A 105 -10.37 16.95 19.84
N TYR A 106 -11.16 16.62 18.83
CA TYR A 106 -12.60 16.42 18.99
C TYR A 106 -12.90 15.28 19.96
N ILE A 107 -12.23 14.15 19.79
CA ILE A 107 -12.39 12.99 20.68
C ILE A 107 -11.97 13.33 22.10
N CYS A 108 -10.84 14.00 22.27
CA CYS A 108 -10.34 14.43 23.59
C CYS A 108 -11.34 15.36 24.28
N GLY A 109 -11.94 16.28 23.54
CA GLY A 109 -12.97 17.16 24.07
C GLY A 109 -14.20 16.40 24.54
N LYS A 110 -14.65 15.40 23.77
CA LYS A 110 -15.78 14.55 24.16
C LYS A 110 -15.47 13.71 25.40
N LEU A 111 -14.28 13.12 25.46
CA LEU A 111 -13.84 12.36 26.63
C LEU A 111 -13.84 13.22 27.89
N LYS A 112 -13.31 14.43 27.81
CA LYS A 112 -13.26 15.37 28.91
C LYS A 112 -14.67 15.70 29.42
N THR A 113 -15.58 16.00 28.52
CA THR A 113 -16.98 16.27 28.84
C THR A 113 -17.62 15.10 29.58
N HIS A 114 -17.43 13.87 29.13
CA HIS A 114 -17.96 12.67 29.78
C HIS A 114 -17.34 12.41 31.14
N GLN A 115 -16.04 12.59 31.26
CA GLN A 115 -15.30 12.40 32.52
C GLN A 115 -15.71 13.42 33.58
N GLU A 116 -16.08 14.64 33.19
CA GLU A 116 -16.56 15.67 34.08
C GLU A 116 -18.03 15.52 34.47
N GLY A 117 -18.73 14.51 33.93
CA GLY A 117 -20.12 14.24 34.22
C GLY A 117 -21.11 15.28 33.66
N THR A 118 -20.68 16.06 32.69
CA THR A 118 -21.50 17.13 32.08
C THR A 118 -22.20 16.66 30.80
N VAL A 119 -22.51 15.38 30.71
CA VAL A 119 -23.03 14.83 29.48
C VAL A 119 -24.53 14.92 29.46
N ASN A 120 -25.05 15.72 28.55
CA ASN A 120 -26.48 15.76 28.26
C ASN A 120 -26.84 15.10 26.93
N ASN A 121 -25.94 15.06 25.98
CA ASN A 121 -26.18 14.48 24.68
C ASN A 121 -24.95 13.71 24.20
N ILE A 122 -25.10 12.41 24.09
CA ILE A 122 -24.13 11.58 23.42
C ILE A 122 -24.53 11.54 21.95
N GLU A 123 -23.89 12.34 21.13
CA GLU A 123 -24.00 12.17 19.70
C GLU A 123 -23.02 11.08 19.27
N ALA A 124 -23.57 10.07 18.62
CA ALA A 124 -22.72 9.05 18.02
C ALA A 124 -21.82 9.71 16.96
N PRO A 125 -20.54 9.34 16.89
CA PRO A 125 -19.66 9.81 15.83
C PRO A 125 -20.25 9.43 14.48
N ARG A 126 -20.32 10.38 13.60
CA ARG A 126 -20.80 10.17 12.24
C ARG A 126 -19.63 9.94 11.29
#